data_7b36c19e39688d3b2391ded626d6389c
#
_entry.id   7b36c19e39688d3b2391ded626d6389c
#
_cell.length_a   1.000
_cell.length_b   1.000
_cell.length_c   1.000
_cell.angle_alpha   90.00
_cell.angle_beta   90.00
_cell.angle_gamma   90.00
#
_symmetry.space_group_name_H-M   'P 1'
#
loop_
_entity.id
_entity.type
_entity.pdbx_description
1 polymer ?
#
loop_
_entity_poly.entity_id
_entity_poly.type
_entity_poly.pdbx_seq_one_letter_code
_entity_poly.pdbx_strand_id
1 'polypeptide(L)'
;MDKFILQKNQAITVFLVFAFGYFLSCLLRAITATLSPVLTSEFNLLAADLGLLAGGYFFGFACMQIPLGYLLDKFGPKKVISIFLLIAFVGTTSFALSQTFSGLFISRILIGIGVSACLMAPLTGYRIWFAENLQQRANSWMLMIASLGFVSSTLPVQLLLPSFGWRWIFGG
;
A
#
# COMPACT_ATOMS: atom_id res chain seq x y z
N MET A 1 0.28 31.60 -10.10
CA MET A 1 0.39 30.79 -8.88
C MET A 1 1.85 30.47 -8.70
N ASP A 2 2.49 31.11 -7.71
CA ASP A 2 3.89 30.80 -7.40
C ASP A 2 3.99 29.35 -6.97
N LYS A 3 4.75 28.54 -7.72
CA LYS A 3 5.02 27.15 -7.37
C LYS A 3 5.81 27.14 -6.08
N PHE A 4 5.25 26.63 -5.01
CA PHE A 4 5.96 26.46 -3.74
C PHE A 4 6.97 25.31 -3.89
N ILE A 5 8.22 25.66 -4.16
CA ILE A 5 9.31 24.68 -4.30
C ILE A 5 9.92 24.42 -2.93
N LEU A 6 9.91 23.16 -2.50
CA LEU A 6 10.50 22.73 -1.23
C LEU A 6 12.02 22.93 -1.21
N GLN A 7 12.56 23.26 -0.05
CA GLN A 7 14.00 23.20 0.19
C GLN A 7 14.50 21.75 0.06
N LYS A 8 15.77 21.58 -0.33
CA LYS A 8 16.37 20.26 -0.62
C LYS A 8 16.11 19.21 0.47
N ASN A 9 16.29 19.55 1.74
CA ASN A 9 16.09 18.61 2.86
C ASN A 9 14.62 18.20 3.02
N GLN A 10 13.70 19.15 2.86
CA GLN A 10 12.26 18.88 2.91
C GLN A 10 11.81 18.02 1.72
N ALA A 11 12.37 18.29 0.53
CA ALA A 11 12.08 17.50 -0.67
C ALA A 11 12.53 16.04 -0.51
N ILE A 12 13.71 15.80 0.07
CA ILE A 12 14.20 14.44 0.36
C ILE A 12 13.28 13.73 1.35
N THR A 13 12.89 14.39 2.44
CA THR A 13 11.97 13.79 3.42
C THR A 13 10.63 13.42 2.81
N VAL A 14 10.04 14.34 2.03
CA VAL A 14 8.76 14.07 1.33
C VAL A 14 8.91 12.92 0.35
N PHE A 15 10.00 12.88 -0.40
CA PHE A 15 10.30 11.79 -1.33
C PHE A 15 10.39 10.44 -0.60
N LEU A 16 11.14 10.36 0.50
CA LEU A 16 11.31 9.11 1.25
C LEU A 16 10.00 8.60 1.84
N VAL A 17 9.19 9.48 2.41
CA VAL A 17 7.87 9.11 2.97
C VAL A 17 6.94 8.58 1.88
N PHE A 18 6.90 9.23 0.73
CA PHE A 18 6.07 8.80 -0.39
C PHE A 18 6.57 7.49 -1.02
N ALA A 19 7.88 7.36 -1.20
CA ALA A 19 8.49 6.15 -1.73
C ALA A 19 8.26 4.95 -0.81
N PHE A 20 8.38 5.15 0.51
CA PHE A 20 8.08 4.13 1.51
C PHE A 20 6.60 3.74 1.51
N GLY A 21 5.68 4.71 1.44
CA GLY A 21 4.24 4.42 1.33
C GLY A 21 3.92 3.58 0.10
N TYR A 22 4.54 3.88 -1.04
CA TYR A 22 4.32 3.11 -2.27
C TYR A 22 5.01 1.73 -2.23
N PHE A 23 6.18 1.63 -1.59
CA PHE A 23 6.81 0.35 -1.27
C PHE A 23 5.88 -0.56 -0.47
N LEU A 24 5.29 -0.05 0.62
CA LEU A 24 4.31 -0.79 1.43
C LEU A 24 3.08 -1.22 0.61
N SER A 25 2.57 -0.35 -0.25
CA SER A 25 1.47 -0.68 -1.15
C SER A 25 1.79 -1.87 -2.05
N CYS A 26 2.98 -1.90 -2.65
CA CYS A 26 3.42 -3.00 -3.49
C CYS A 26 3.64 -4.30 -2.70
N LEU A 27 4.23 -4.20 -1.52
CA LEU A 27 4.42 -5.33 -0.60
C LEU A 27 3.07 -5.94 -0.21
N LEU A 28 2.12 -5.13 0.29
CA LEU A 28 0.80 -5.59 0.72
C LEU A 28 -0.05 -6.16 -0.42
N ARG A 29 0.18 -5.70 -1.65
CA ARG A 29 -0.45 -6.25 -2.85
C ARG A 29 -0.01 -7.67 -3.13
N ALA A 30 1.28 -7.95 -3.06
CA ALA A 30 1.86 -9.22 -3.48
C ALA A 30 1.93 -10.27 -2.36
N ILE A 31 1.99 -9.87 -1.10
CA ILE A 31 2.22 -10.75 0.05
C ILE A 31 1.17 -11.88 0.18
N THR A 32 -0.07 -11.67 -0.30
CA THR A 32 -1.11 -12.69 -0.27
C THR A 32 -0.74 -13.92 -1.08
N ALA A 33 -0.08 -13.72 -2.21
CA ALA A 33 0.38 -14.84 -3.04
C ALA A 33 1.41 -15.70 -2.30
N THR A 34 2.32 -15.05 -1.56
CA THR A 34 3.33 -15.74 -0.74
C THR A 34 2.72 -16.48 0.44
N LEU A 35 1.66 -15.93 1.03
CA LEU A 35 0.97 -16.52 2.18
C LEU A 35 -0.12 -17.54 1.78
N SER A 36 -0.44 -17.67 0.50
CA SER A 36 -1.52 -18.54 0.03
C SER A 36 -1.44 -19.98 0.55
N PRO A 37 -0.27 -20.67 0.62
CA PRO A 37 -0.23 -22.03 1.13
C PRO A 37 -0.62 -22.13 2.62
N VAL A 38 -0.16 -21.17 3.42
CA VAL A 38 -0.45 -21.14 4.87
C VAL A 38 -1.90 -20.79 5.13
N LEU A 39 -2.45 -19.79 4.43
CA LEU A 39 -3.86 -19.41 4.54
C LEU A 39 -4.77 -20.56 4.08
N THR A 40 -4.42 -21.26 3.01
CA THR A 40 -5.15 -22.43 2.53
C THR A 40 -5.19 -23.54 3.57
N SER A 41 -4.06 -23.84 4.21
CA SER A 41 -4.01 -24.91 5.23
C SER A 41 -4.75 -24.53 6.51
N GLU A 42 -4.69 -23.27 6.93
CA GLU A 42 -5.27 -22.81 8.20
C GLU A 42 -6.80 -22.62 8.11
N PHE A 43 -7.28 -22.08 7.00
CA PHE A 43 -8.69 -21.76 6.81
C PHE A 43 -9.42 -22.74 5.86
N ASN A 44 -8.75 -23.80 5.38
CA ASN A 44 -9.27 -24.76 4.39
C ASN A 44 -9.84 -24.06 3.14
N LEU A 45 -9.09 -23.07 2.61
CA LEU A 45 -9.52 -22.26 1.49
C LEU A 45 -9.41 -23.01 0.16
N LEU A 46 -10.38 -22.80 -0.71
CA LEU A 46 -10.33 -23.21 -2.10
C LEU A 46 -9.57 -22.19 -2.94
N ALA A 47 -9.17 -22.57 -4.15
CA ALA A 47 -8.55 -21.65 -5.10
C ALA A 47 -9.43 -20.43 -5.42
N ALA A 48 -10.77 -20.62 -5.43
CA ALA A 48 -11.73 -19.54 -5.60
C ALA A 48 -11.69 -18.53 -4.45
N ASP A 49 -11.50 -18.97 -3.21
CA ASP A 49 -11.41 -18.10 -2.02
C ASP A 49 -10.15 -17.23 -2.07
N LEU A 50 -9.03 -17.80 -2.48
CA LEU A 50 -7.80 -17.05 -2.70
C LEU A 50 -7.97 -15.98 -3.80
N GLY A 51 -8.68 -16.33 -4.86
CA GLY A 51 -9.07 -15.39 -5.91
C GLY A 51 -9.94 -14.25 -5.38
N LEU A 52 -10.89 -14.56 -4.49
CA LEU A 52 -11.73 -13.56 -3.84
C LEU A 52 -10.91 -12.65 -2.91
N LEU A 53 -9.96 -13.19 -2.13
CA LEU A 53 -9.08 -12.38 -1.28
C LEU A 53 -8.24 -11.39 -2.10
N ALA A 54 -7.70 -11.84 -3.23
CA ALA A 54 -7.00 -10.96 -4.17
C ALA A 54 -7.96 -9.95 -4.81
N GLY A 55 -9.13 -10.41 -5.26
CA GLY A 55 -10.18 -9.56 -5.83
C GLY A 55 -10.68 -8.48 -4.87
N GLY A 56 -10.87 -8.81 -3.59
CA GLY A 56 -11.27 -7.87 -2.54
C GLY A 56 -10.30 -6.69 -2.41
N TYR A 57 -9.00 -6.96 -2.45
CA TYR A 57 -7.99 -5.91 -2.45
C TYR A 57 -8.13 -4.97 -3.68
N PHE A 58 -8.22 -5.54 -4.88
CA PHE A 58 -8.35 -4.74 -6.10
C PHE A 58 -9.69 -4.01 -6.17
N PHE A 59 -10.76 -4.59 -5.66
CA PHE A 59 -12.07 -3.96 -5.57
C PHE A 59 -12.01 -2.71 -4.68
N GLY A 60 -11.49 -2.82 -3.45
CA GLY A 60 -11.31 -1.68 -2.56
C GLY A 60 -10.43 -0.58 -3.17
N PHE A 61 -9.33 -0.98 -3.82
CA PHE A 61 -8.43 -0.08 -4.53
C PHE A 61 -9.14 0.66 -5.67
N ALA A 62 -9.87 -0.05 -6.52
CA ALA A 62 -10.55 0.51 -7.69
C ALA A 62 -11.69 1.47 -7.32
N CYS A 63 -12.51 1.11 -6.31
CA CYS A 63 -13.61 1.96 -5.84
C CYS A 63 -13.14 3.34 -5.38
N MET A 64 -11.91 3.44 -4.87
CA MET A 64 -11.37 4.70 -4.39
C MET A 64 -10.71 5.56 -5.46
N GLN A 65 -10.46 5.06 -6.69
CA GLN A 65 -9.75 5.84 -7.71
C GLN A 65 -10.48 7.12 -8.11
N ILE A 66 -11.82 7.06 -8.24
CA ILE A 66 -12.62 8.24 -8.60
C ILE A 66 -12.71 9.25 -7.45
N PRO A 67 -13.13 8.86 -6.22
CA PRO A 67 -13.17 9.77 -5.08
C PRO A 67 -11.79 10.36 -4.72
N LEU A 68 -10.73 9.60 -4.94
CA LEU A 68 -9.36 9.98 -4.57
C LEU A 68 -8.89 11.24 -5.30
N GLY A 69 -9.22 11.39 -6.59
CA GLY A 69 -8.90 12.60 -7.34
C GLY A 69 -9.48 13.84 -6.65
N TYR A 70 -10.78 13.82 -6.36
CA TYR A 70 -11.45 14.91 -5.65
C TYR A 70 -10.86 15.20 -4.25
N LEU A 71 -10.53 14.13 -3.51
CA LEU A 71 -9.92 14.27 -2.17
C LEU A 71 -8.54 14.92 -2.24
N LEU A 72 -7.71 14.53 -3.23
CA LEU A 72 -6.39 15.11 -3.44
C LEU A 72 -6.46 16.59 -3.81
N ASP A 73 -7.40 16.98 -4.66
CA ASP A 73 -7.61 18.37 -5.06
C ASP A 73 -8.11 19.22 -3.90
N LYS A 74 -9.02 18.69 -3.08
CA LYS A 74 -9.64 19.43 -1.97
C LYS A 74 -8.77 19.51 -0.71
N PHE A 75 -8.13 18.41 -0.31
CA PHE A 75 -7.43 18.31 0.98
C PHE A 75 -5.90 18.25 0.84
N GLY A 76 -5.41 18.07 -0.37
CA GLY A 76 -4.00 17.98 -0.69
C GLY A 76 -3.38 16.60 -0.38
N PRO A 77 -2.23 16.27 -0.99
CA PRO A 77 -1.65 14.95 -0.95
C PRO A 77 -1.20 14.52 0.45
N LYS A 78 -0.71 15.43 1.29
CA LYS A 78 -0.22 15.11 2.63
C LYS A 78 -1.33 14.56 3.54
N LYS A 79 -2.47 15.23 3.61
CA LYS A 79 -3.59 14.81 4.48
C LYS A 79 -4.21 13.51 3.97
N VAL A 80 -4.41 13.43 2.65
CA VAL A 80 -5.03 12.27 2.01
C VAL A 80 -4.19 11.02 2.25
N ILE A 81 -2.90 11.04 1.94
CA ILE A 81 -2.06 9.84 2.13
C ILE A 81 -1.98 9.41 3.60
N SER A 82 -1.94 10.38 4.55
CA SER A 82 -1.90 10.05 5.97
C SER A 82 -3.16 9.33 6.44
N ILE A 83 -4.35 9.80 6.04
CA ILE A 83 -5.61 9.17 6.39
C ILE A 83 -5.71 7.78 5.75
N PHE A 84 -5.33 7.67 4.49
CA PHE A 84 -5.39 6.41 3.76
C PHE A 84 -4.41 5.36 4.31
N LEU A 85 -3.22 5.77 4.72
CA LEU A 85 -2.28 4.87 5.41
C LEU A 85 -2.79 4.41 6.77
N LEU A 86 -3.54 5.26 7.50
CA LEU A 86 -4.22 4.82 8.73
C LEU A 86 -5.30 3.76 8.43
N ILE A 87 -6.07 3.92 7.36
CA ILE A 87 -7.03 2.90 6.92
C ILE A 87 -6.29 1.60 6.55
N ALA A 88 -5.16 1.69 5.85
CA ALA A 88 -4.34 0.52 5.53
C ALA A 88 -3.82 -0.17 6.80
N PHE A 89 -3.37 0.59 7.79
CA PHE A 89 -2.92 0.07 9.09
C PHE A 89 -4.05 -0.67 9.82
N VAL A 90 -5.24 -0.09 9.89
CA VAL A 90 -6.43 -0.77 10.46
C VAL A 90 -6.74 -2.05 9.66
N GLY A 91 -6.68 -1.99 8.33
CA GLY A 91 -6.90 -3.15 7.47
C GLY A 91 -5.87 -4.27 7.71
N THR A 92 -4.59 -3.95 7.83
CA THR A 92 -3.53 -4.95 8.10
C THR A 92 -3.67 -5.57 9.48
N THR A 93 -3.95 -4.76 10.49
CA THR A 93 -4.20 -5.25 11.86
C THR A 93 -5.44 -6.15 11.90
N SER A 94 -6.54 -5.74 11.25
CA SER A 94 -7.75 -6.56 11.15
C SER A 94 -7.48 -7.87 10.42
N PHE A 95 -6.65 -7.87 9.37
CA PHE A 95 -6.24 -9.07 8.66
C PHE A 95 -5.49 -10.05 9.59
N ALA A 96 -4.52 -9.54 10.36
CA ALA A 96 -3.74 -10.34 11.31
C ALA A 96 -4.59 -10.96 12.42
N LEU A 97 -5.64 -10.26 12.88
CA LEU A 97 -6.55 -10.72 13.93
C LEU A 97 -7.69 -11.59 13.40
N SER A 98 -7.86 -11.71 12.10
CA SER A 98 -8.97 -12.45 11.51
C SER A 98 -8.85 -13.95 11.76
N GLN A 99 -10.00 -14.56 12.14
CA GLN A 99 -10.16 -16.01 12.36
C GLN A 99 -11.15 -16.63 11.37
N THR A 100 -11.70 -15.83 10.47
CA THR A 100 -12.70 -16.26 9.47
C THR A 100 -12.35 -15.73 8.09
N PHE A 101 -12.80 -16.45 7.06
CA PHE A 101 -12.65 -15.99 5.67
C PHE A 101 -13.26 -14.59 5.44
N SER A 102 -14.48 -14.36 5.99
CA SER A 102 -15.13 -13.04 5.85
C SER A 102 -14.32 -11.92 6.47
N GLY A 103 -13.67 -12.17 7.62
CA GLY A 103 -12.77 -11.21 8.25
C GLY A 103 -11.55 -10.91 7.37
N LEU A 104 -10.92 -11.94 6.80
CA LEU A 104 -9.82 -11.79 5.86
C LEU A 104 -10.24 -10.99 4.62
N PHE A 105 -11.40 -11.29 4.04
CA PHE A 105 -11.92 -10.63 2.85
C PHE A 105 -12.20 -9.14 3.08
N ILE A 106 -12.92 -8.79 4.16
CA ILE A 106 -13.19 -7.40 4.52
C ILE A 106 -11.89 -6.64 4.78
N SER A 107 -10.95 -7.26 5.48
CA SER A 107 -9.63 -6.66 5.74
C SER A 107 -8.87 -6.40 4.44
N ARG A 108 -8.98 -7.26 3.42
CA ARG A 108 -8.40 -7.05 2.09
C ARG A 108 -9.00 -5.84 1.37
N ILE A 109 -10.31 -5.65 1.46
CA ILE A 109 -10.97 -4.45 0.92
C ILE A 109 -10.43 -3.20 1.62
N LEU A 110 -10.34 -3.21 2.96
CA LEU A 110 -9.79 -2.07 3.73
C LEU A 110 -8.34 -1.76 3.37
N ILE A 111 -7.49 -2.78 3.24
CA ILE A 111 -6.10 -2.60 2.80
C ILE A 111 -6.08 -1.97 1.40
N GLY A 112 -6.89 -2.49 0.46
CA GLY A 112 -6.99 -1.95 -0.90
C GLY A 112 -7.40 -0.47 -0.93
N ILE A 113 -8.41 -0.10 -0.14
CA ILE A 113 -8.81 1.30 0.06
C ILE A 113 -7.63 2.11 0.59
N GLY A 114 -7.01 1.66 1.67
CA GLY A 114 -5.96 2.39 2.36
C GLY A 114 -4.70 2.63 1.53
N VAL A 115 -4.31 1.71 0.66
CA VAL A 115 -3.13 1.88 -0.20
C VAL A 115 -3.43 2.55 -1.54
N SER A 116 -4.70 2.82 -1.87
CA SER A 116 -5.08 3.42 -3.15
C SER A 116 -4.46 4.81 -3.38
N ALA A 117 -4.23 5.58 -2.30
CA ALA A 117 -3.59 6.88 -2.36
C ALA A 117 -2.07 6.84 -2.54
N CYS A 118 -1.42 5.69 -2.30
CA CYS A 118 0.05 5.60 -2.27
C CYS A 118 0.75 5.84 -3.61
N LEU A 119 0.04 5.80 -4.72
CA LEU A 119 0.55 6.19 -6.04
C LEU A 119 0.15 7.62 -6.40
N MET A 120 -1.15 7.95 -6.29
CA MET A 120 -1.68 9.23 -6.78
C MET A 120 -1.27 10.42 -5.91
N ALA A 121 -1.20 10.24 -4.58
CA ALA A 121 -0.78 11.32 -3.68
C ALA A 121 0.67 11.77 -3.91
N PRO A 122 1.68 10.87 -4.09
CA PRO A 122 3.01 11.25 -4.50
C PRO A 122 3.07 11.99 -5.84
N LEU A 123 2.39 11.47 -6.88
CA LEU A 123 2.36 12.10 -8.20
C LEU A 123 1.83 13.54 -8.12
N THR A 124 0.74 13.75 -7.36
CA THR A 124 0.18 15.07 -7.10
C THR A 124 1.13 15.94 -6.28
N GLY A 125 1.74 15.38 -5.22
CA GLY A 125 2.68 16.08 -4.35
C GLY A 125 3.94 16.53 -5.09
N TYR A 126 4.53 15.68 -5.92
CA TYR A 126 5.70 16.05 -6.72
C TYR A 126 5.37 17.15 -7.71
N ARG A 127 4.16 17.13 -8.31
CA ARG A 127 3.73 18.18 -9.24
C ARG A 127 3.56 19.54 -8.57
N ILE A 128 3.19 19.57 -7.29
CA ILE A 128 2.98 20.81 -6.53
C ILE A 128 4.28 21.34 -5.91
N TRP A 129 5.12 20.44 -5.38
CA TRP A 129 6.22 20.81 -4.47
C TRP A 129 7.61 20.69 -5.07
N PHE A 130 7.76 19.96 -6.19
CA PHE A 130 9.07 19.75 -6.80
C PHE A 130 9.24 20.59 -8.06
N ALA A 131 10.48 21.02 -8.32
CA ALA A 131 10.85 21.65 -9.59
C ALA A 131 10.58 20.69 -10.76
N GLU A 132 10.20 21.22 -11.92
CA GLU A 132 9.77 20.42 -13.08
C GLU A 132 10.80 19.37 -13.52
N ASN A 133 12.08 19.76 -13.52
CA ASN A 133 13.21 18.88 -13.86
C ASN A 133 13.42 17.73 -12.87
N LEU A 134 12.89 17.81 -11.65
CA LEU A 134 13.03 16.78 -10.62
C LEU A 134 11.80 15.85 -10.52
N GLN A 135 10.62 16.27 -11.00
CA GLN A 135 9.37 15.52 -10.86
C GLN A 135 9.46 14.14 -11.49
N GLN A 136 9.89 14.08 -12.74
CA GLN A 136 10.01 12.81 -13.47
C GLN A 136 11.03 11.88 -12.83
N ARG A 137 12.17 12.45 -12.41
CA ARG A 137 13.22 11.70 -11.71
C ARG A 137 12.73 11.13 -10.38
N ALA A 138 12.01 11.93 -9.58
CA ALA A 138 11.41 11.48 -8.33
C ALA A 138 10.42 10.34 -8.56
N ASN A 139 9.56 10.45 -9.58
CA ASN A 139 8.63 9.39 -9.95
C ASN A 139 9.35 8.08 -10.31
N SER A 140 10.39 8.16 -11.14
CA SER A 140 11.15 6.96 -11.55
C SER A 140 11.83 6.27 -10.37
N TRP A 141 12.45 7.04 -9.48
CA TRP A 141 13.07 6.49 -8.26
C TRP A 141 12.04 5.90 -7.30
N MET A 142 10.88 6.55 -7.15
CA MET A 142 9.78 6.02 -6.34
C MET A 142 9.29 4.68 -6.87
N LEU A 143 9.09 4.54 -8.19
CA LEU A 143 8.68 3.29 -8.82
C LEU A 143 9.72 2.18 -8.63
N MET A 144 11.01 2.53 -8.72
CA MET A 144 12.09 1.57 -8.48
C MET A 144 12.10 1.08 -7.03
N ILE A 145 11.95 1.98 -6.05
CA ILE A 145 11.84 1.61 -4.62
C ILE A 145 10.59 0.76 -4.39
N ALA A 146 9.47 1.09 -5.01
CA ALA A 146 8.23 0.32 -4.89
C ALA A 146 8.37 -1.10 -5.45
N SER A 147 9.16 -1.30 -6.49
CA SER A 147 9.46 -2.65 -7.03
C SER A 147 10.18 -3.53 -6.01
N LEU A 148 10.99 -2.95 -5.11
CA LEU A 148 11.56 -3.69 -3.99
C LEU A 148 10.49 -4.22 -3.04
N GLY A 149 9.31 -3.58 -2.96
CA GLY A 149 8.18 -4.09 -2.20
C GLY A 149 7.68 -5.44 -2.71
N PHE A 150 7.66 -5.66 -4.03
CA PHE A 150 7.33 -6.96 -4.61
C PHE A 150 8.38 -8.02 -4.27
N VAL A 151 9.66 -7.67 -4.37
CA VAL A 151 10.75 -8.57 -4.00
C VAL A 151 10.70 -8.92 -2.51
N SER A 152 10.46 -7.91 -1.66
CA SER A 152 10.35 -8.09 -0.22
C SER A 152 9.15 -8.94 0.20
N SER A 153 8.08 -8.96 -0.58
CA SER A 153 6.91 -9.81 -0.32
C SER A 153 7.14 -11.29 -0.57
N THR A 154 8.21 -11.68 -1.22
CA THR A 154 8.54 -13.08 -1.57
C THR A 154 9.59 -13.67 -0.62
N LEU A 155 10.86 -13.59 -0.98
CA LEU A 155 11.95 -14.24 -0.22
C LEU A 155 12.02 -13.83 1.27
N PRO A 156 12.02 -12.51 1.64
CA PRO A 156 12.07 -12.15 3.04
C PRO A 156 10.89 -12.67 3.84
N VAL A 157 9.68 -12.61 3.28
CA VAL A 157 8.47 -13.11 3.95
C VAL A 157 8.55 -14.63 4.12
N GLN A 158 8.98 -15.38 3.11
CA GLN A 158 9.13 -16.84 3.20
C GLN A 158 10.15 -17.25 4.27
N LEU A 159 11.24 -16.51 4.42
CA LEU A 159 12.27 -16.78 5.45
C LEU A 159 11.77 -16.46 6.86
N LEU A 160 10.97 -15.42 7.03
CA LEU A 160 10.43 -15.01 8.32
C LEU A 160 9.20 -15.83 8.76
N LEU A 161 8.47 -16.39 7.81
CA LEU A 161 7.21 -17.11 8.04
C LEU A 161 7.34 -18.28 9.04
N PRO A 162 8.37 -19.17 8.97
CA PRO A 162 8.53 -20.26 9.92
C PRO A 162 8.84 -19.80 11.35
N SER A 163 9.51 -18.65 11.50
CA SER A 163 9.99 -18.15 12.80
C SER A 163 8.95 -17.31 13.53
N PHE A 164 8.19 -16.50 12.81
CA PHE A 164 7.27 -15.50 13.38
C PHE A 164 5.79 -15.76 13.10
N GLY A 165 5.50 -16.55 12.07
CA GLY A 165 4.14 -16.75 11.59
C GLY A 165 3.58 -15.55 10.80
N TRP A 166 2.56 -15.79 9.99
CA TRP A 166 2.02 -14.78 9.09
C TRP A 166 1.27 -13.65 9.83
N ARG A 167 0.66 -13.96 10.99
CA ARG A 167 -0.05 -12.95 11.79
C ARG A 167 0.88 -11.87 12.30
N TRP A 168 2.07 -12.25 12.74
CA TRP A 168 3.08 -11.29 13.20
C TRP A 168 3.61 -10.42 12.04
N ILE A 169 3.79 -11.00 10.85
CA ILE A 169 4.25 -10.27 9.66
C ILE A 169 3.25 -9.16 9.24
N PHE A 170 1.95 -9.35 9.51
CA PHE A 170 0.91 -8.36 9.21
C PHE A 170 0.61 -7.39 10.35
N GLY A 171 0.79 -7.78 11.60
CA GLY A 171 0.37 -7.02 12.78
C GLY A 171 1.52 -6.44 13.60
N GLY A 172 2.75 -6.91 13.40
CA GLY A 172 3.96 -6.41 14.06
C GLY A 172 4.67 -5.39 13.24
#